data_207f5c76f4bca97641b812c08e3277f8
#
_entry.id   207f5c76f4bca97641b812c08e3277f8
#
_cell.length_a   1.000
_cell.length_b   1.000
_cell.length_c   1.000
_cell.angle_alpha   90.00
_cell.angle_beta   90.00
_cell.angle_gamma   90.00
#
_symmetry.space_group_name_H-M   'P 1'
#
loop_
_entity.id
_entity.type
_entity.pdbx_description
1 polymer ?
#
loop_
_entity_poly.entity_id
_entity_poly.type
_entity_poly.pdbx_seq_one_letter_code
_entity_poly.pdbx_strand_id
1 'polypeptide(L)'
;MENIKLTEKSLEVFNYVKENGGRVSIDELAAGLNRTARSVNANVTDLCSEKKGLAVREKVTPEGEDAKPITYVVLTEAGQAFVPAAE
;
A
#
# COMPACT_ATOMS: atom_id res chain seq x y z
N MET A 1 -10.90 22.12 1.54
CA MET A 1 -10.13 20.90 1.78
C MET A 1 -10.70 19.73 0.98
N GLU A 2 -9.85 19.12 0.22
CA GLU A 2 -10.29 17.98 -0.55
C GLU A 2 -10.33 16.75 0.36
N ASN A 3 -11.46 16.08 0.38
CA ASN A 3 -11.59 14.82 1.08
C ASN A 3 -11.11 13.71 0.17
N ILE A 4 -10.09 13.00 0.59
CA ILE A 4 -9.60 11.85 -0.15
C ILE A 4 -10.55 10.69 0.14
N LYS A 5 -11.15 10.16 -0.93
CA LYS A 5 -12.01 9.00 -0.81
C LYS A 5 -11.31 7.80 -1.42
N LEU A 6 -11.25 6.73 -0.67
CA LEU A 6 -10.71 5.47 -1.15
C LEU A 6 -11.84 4.51 -1.47
N THR A 7 -11.65 3.73 -2.52
CA THR A 7 -12.58 2.64 -2.81
C THR A 7 -12.45 1.62 -1.67
N GLU A 8 -13.44 0.76 -1.52
CA GLU A 8 -13.43 -0.26 -0.50
C GLU A 8 -12.16 -1.11 -0.55
N LYS A 9 -11.75 -1.50 -1.75
CA LYS A 9 -10.55 -2.31 -1.93
C LYS A 9 -9.26 -1.56 -1.63
N SER A 10 -9.17 -0.30 -2.05
CA SER A 10 -8.01 0.54 -1.73
C SER A 10 -7.93 0.79 -0.23
N LEU A 11 -9.07 0.96 0.41
CA LEU A 11 -9.13 1.16 1.85
C LEU A 11 -8.63 -0.08 2.61
N GLU A 12 -8.99 -1.26 2.14
CA GLU A 12 -8.49 -2.52 2.73
C GLU A 12 -6.95 -2.57 2.69
N VAL A 13 -6.39 -2.24 1.55
CA VAL A 13 -4.93 -2.21 1.38
C VAL A 13 -4.31 -1.17 2.31
N PHE A 14 -4.87 0.02 2.33
CA PHE A 14 -4.38 1.10 3.20
C PHE A 14 -4.39 0.70 4.67
N ASN A 15 -5.51 0.17 5.14
CA ASN A 15 -5.65 -0.24 6.53
C ASN A 15 -4.67 -1.35 6.89
N TYR A 16 -4.48 -2.31 5.99
CA TYR A 16 -3.54 -3.41 6.23
C TYR A 16 -2.11 -2.88 6.40
N VAL A 17 -1.70 -1.98 5.52
CA VAL A 17 -0.37 -1.38 5.61
C VAL A 17 -0.21 -0.61 6.92
N LYS A 18 -1.22 0.18 7.27
CA LYS A 18 -1.20 0.99 8.49
C LYS A 18 -1.12 0.12 9.74
N GLU A 19 -1.88 -0.95 9.79
CA GLU A 19 -1.88 -1.87 10.93
C GLU A 19 -0.55 -2.63 11.08
N ASN A 20 0.21 -2.74 10.01
CA ASN A 20 1.50 -3.42 9.99
C ASN A 20 2.69 -2.46 10.06
N GLY A 21 2.48 -1.29 10.63
CA GLY A 21 3.57 -0.34 10.87
C GLY A 21 3.85 0.62 9.74
N GLY A 22 3.00 0.63 8.71
CA GLY A 22 3.14 1.54 7.59
C GLY A 22 4.08 1.09 6.49
N ARG A 23 4.54 -0.17 6.55
CA ARG A 23 5.44 -0.74 5.53
C ARG A 23 5.19 -2.24 5.40
N VAL A 24 4.70 -2.66 4.25
CA VAL A 24 4.50 -4.09 3.95
C VAL A 24 4.84 -4.35 2.49
N SER A 25 5.22 -5.58 2.18
CA SER A 25 5.45 -5.96 0.79
C SER A 25 4.13 -6.23 0.07
N ILE A 26 4.17 -6.14 -1.26
CA ILE A 26 3.01 -6.48 -2.09
C ILE A 26 2.59 -7.93 -1.85
N ASP A 27 3.56 -8.83 -1.70
CA ASP A 27 3.27 -10.24 -1.45
C ASP A 27 2.57 -10.46 -0.12
N GLU A 28 2.98 -9.74 0.91
CA GLU A 28 2.33 -9.81 2.22
C GLU A 28 0.90 -9.29 2.14
N LEU A 29 0.68 -8.20 1.41
CA LEU A 29 -0.66 -7.67 1.20
C LEU A 29 -1.56 -8.68 0.49
N ALA A 30 -1.04 -9.30 -0.57
CA ALA A 30 -1.80 -10.28 -1.33
C ALA A 30 -2.18 -11.48 -0.45
N ALA A 31 -1.24 -11.98 0.32
CA ALA A 31 -1.50 -13.11 1.21
C ALA A 31 -2.45 -12.74 2.35
N GLY A 32 -2.23 -11.59 2.98
CA GLY A 32 -3.03 -11.16 4.12
C GLY A 32 -4.48 -10.80 3.76
N LEU A 33 -4.69 -10.27 2.56
CA LEU A 33 -6.01 -9.89 2.09
C LEU A 33 -6.67 -10.98 1.24
N ASN A 34 -5.97 -12.10 1.04
CA ASN A 34 -6.44 -13.21 0.21
C ASN A 34 -6.79 -12.74 -1.20
N ARG A 35 -5.91 -11.95 -1.78
CA ARG A 35 -6.07 -11.37 -3.11
C ARG A 35 -4.82 -11.65 -3.94
N THR A 36 -4.90 -11.46 -5.25
CA THR A 36 -3.72 -11.60 -6.11
C THR A 36 -2.81 -10.39 -5.97
N ALA A 37 -1.52 -10.57 -6.20
CA ALA A 37 -0.57 -9.47 -6.18
C ALA A 37 -0.94 -8.40 -7.22
N ARG A 38 -1.45 -8.82 -8.36
CA ARG A 38 -1.90 -7.90 -9.40
C ARG A 38 -3.04 -7.00 -8.93
N SER A 39 -4.02 -7.59 -8.25
CA SER A 39 -5.15 -6.86 -7.71
C SER A 39 -4.71 -5.84 -6.67
N VAL A 40 -3.87 -6.28 -5.73
CA VAL A 40 -3.32 -5.42 -4.69
C VAL A 40 -2.50 -4.29 -5.29
N ASN A 41 -1.66 -4.60 -6.28
CA ASN A 41 -0.81 -3.61 -6.93
C ASN A 41 -1.63 -2.50 -7.60
N ALA A 42 -2.77 -2.84 -8.18
CA ALA A 42 -3.66 -1.85 -8.78
C ALA A 42 -4.17 -0.86 -7.72
N ASN A 43 -4.54 -1.35 -6.55
CA ASN A 43 -4.98 -0.49 -5.44
C ASN A 43 -3.83 0.33 -4.86
N VAL A 44 -2.62 -0.24 -4.82
CA VAL A 44 -1.43 0.49 -4.38
C VAL A 44 -1.15 1.64 -5.35
N THR A 45 -1.31 1.42 -6.64
CA THR A 45 -1.17 2.49 -7.64
C THR A 45 -2.11 3.66 -7.33
N ASP A 46 -3.34 3.35 -6.92
CA ASP A 46 -4.30 4.37 -6.53
C ASP A 46 -3.82 5.16 -5.31
N LEU A 47 -3.30 4.46 -4.30
CA LEU A 47 -2.77 5.12 -3.09
C LEU A 47 -1.53 5.95 -3.37
N CYS A 48 -0.73 5.55 -4.35
CA CYS A 48 0.50 6.25 -4.72
C CYS A 48 0.26 7.39 -5.71
N SER A 49 -0.98 7.59 -6.16
CA SER A 49 -1.27 8.62 -7.14
C SER A 49 -0.99 10.02 -6.57
N GLU A 50 -0.64 10.96 -7.45
CA GLU A 50 -0.36 12.33 -7.04
C GLU A 50 -1.53 12.98 -6.30
N LYS A 51 -2.75 12.58 -6.65
CA LYS A 51 -3.94 13.13 -6.03
C LYS A 51 -4.11 12.68 -4.59
N LYS A 52 -3.62 11.49 -4.27
CA LYS A 52 -3.76 10.94 -2.93
C LYS A 52 -2.48 11.04 -2.12
N GLY A 53 -1.36 10.65 -2.70
CA GLY A 53 -0.05 10.76 -2.04
C GLY A 53 0.03 10.06 -0.70
N LEU A 54 -0.76 9.01 -0.50
CA LEU A 54 -0.83 8.32 0.80
C LEU A 54 0.26 7.28 0.97
N ALA A 55 0.82 6.79 -0.11
CA ALA A 55 1.83 5.74 -0.05
C ALA A 55 2.83 5.90 -1.19
N VAL A 56 3.97 5.26 -1.05
CA VAL A 56 4.97 5.16 -2.11
C VAL A 56 5.45 3.73 -2.19
N ARG A 57 5.98 3.36 -3.34
CA ARG A 57 6.60 2.04 -3.52
C ARG A 57 8.09 2.14 -3.25
N GLU A 58 8.60 1.20 -2.48
CA GLU A 58 10.02 1.06 -2.24
C GLU A 58 10.46 -0.30 -2.77
N LYS A 59 11.40 -0.28 -3.72
CA LYS A 59 11.90 -1.51 -4.30
C LYS A 59 13.21 -1.88 -3.63
N VAL A 60 13.26 -3.07 -3.04
CA VAL A 60 14.43 -3.56 -2.36
C VAL A 60 14.89 -4.85 -3.06
N THR A 61 16.17 -4.90 -3.41
CA THR A 61 16.75 -6.10 -3.99
C THR A 61 17.62 -6.76 -2.92
N PRO A 62 17.21 -7.93 -2.39
CA PRO A 62 18.03 -8.64 -1.40
C PRO A 62 19.34 -9.12 -2.03
N GLU A 63 20.34 -9.33 -1.20
CA GLU A 63 21.60 -9.89 -1.66
C GLU A 63 21.43 -11.38 -1.95
N GLY A 64 21.96 -11.83 -3.07
CA GLY A 64 21.89 -13.23 -3.47
C GLY A 64 21.68 -13.36 -4.96
N GLU A 65 22.25 -14.43 -5.55
CA GLU A 65 22.18 -14.65 -7.00
C GLU A 65 20.74 -14.91 -7.50
N ASP A 66 19.93 -15.52 -6.64
CA ASP A 66 18.53 -15.85 -7.00
C ASP A 66 17.52 -14.92 -6.35
N ALA A 67 17.99 -13.85 -5.73
CA ALA A 67 17.10 -12.93 -5.04
C ALA A 67 16.30 -12.08 -6.02
N LYS A 68 14.99 -12.09 -5.84
CA LYS A 68 14.09 -11.26 -6.65
C LYS A 68 13.82 -9.94 -5.93
N PRO A 69 13.67 -8.85 -6.68
CA PRO A 69 13.34 -7.59 -6.04
C PRO A 69 11.98 -7.68 -5.35
N ILE A 70 11.92 -7.11 -4.15
CA ILE A 70 10.70 -7.06 -3.37
C ILE A 70 10.19 -5.63 -3.39
N THR A 71 8.92 -5.46 -3.72
CA THR A 71 8.29 -4.15 -3.71
C THR A 71 7.52 -3.98 -2.41
N TYR A 72 7.91 -2.97 -1.64
CA TYR A 72 7.21 -2.62 -0.40
C TYR A 72 6.30 -1.42 -0.65
N VAL A 73 5.19 -1.42 0.06
CA VAL A 73 4.28 -0.28 0.11
C VAL A 73 4.56 0.43 1.42
N VAL A 74 4.96 1.69 1.33
CA VAL A 74 5.30 2.49 2.51
C VAL A 74 4.36 3.68 2.57
N LEU A 75 3.70 3.88 3.71
CA LEU A 75 2.85 5.04 3.89
C LEU A 75 3.70 6.29 3.99
N THR A 76 3.29 7.33 3.28
CA THR A 76 3.92 8.64 3.39
C THR A 76 3.47 9.30 4.69
N GLU A 77 4.08 10.43 5.03
CA GLU A 77 3.65 11.21 6.18
C GLU A 77 2.15 11.54 6.09
N ALA A 78 1.69 11.90 4.89
CA ALA A 78 0.27 12.15 4.64
C ALA A 78 -0.56 10.88 4.85
N GLY A 79 -0.03 9.71 4.42
CA GLY A 79 -0.71 8.44 4.60
C GLY A 79 -0.83 8.06 6.07
N GLN A 80 0.20 8.29 6.85
CA GLN A 80 0.17 7.98 8.28
C GLN A 80 -0.80 8.88 9.04
N ALA A 81 -0.93 10.12 8.60
CA ALA A 81 -1.86 11.07 9.21
C ALA A 81 -3.30 10.93 8.71
N PHE A 82 -3.46 10.26 7.58
CA PHE A 82 -4.79 10.10 6.97
C PHE A 82 -5.67 9.19 7.82
N VAL A 83 -6.85 9.67 8.13
CA VAL A 83 -7.88 8.88 8.81
C VAL A 83 -9.03 8.71 7.84
N PRO A 84 -9.30 7.48 7.39
CA PRO A 84 -10.44 7.25 6.49
C PRO A 84 -11.73 7.69 7.16
N ALA A 85 -12.61 8.31 6.38
CA ALA A 85 -13.90 8.70 6.91
C ALA A 85 -14.67 7.44 7.32
N ALA A 86 -15.10 7.40 8.56
CA ALA A 86 -15.93 6.31 9.05
C ALA A 86 -17.31 6.46 8.41
N GLU A 87 -17.78 5.39 7.86
CA GLU A 87 -19.13 5.37 7.31
C GLU A 87 -20.08 4.69 8.27
#